data_fe1e9a2ed1448daf9c014f63fdd936ab
#
_entry.id   fe1e9a2ed1448daf9c014f63fdd936ab
#
_cell.length_a   1.000
_cell.length_b   1.000
_cell.length_c   1.000
_cell.angle_alpha   90.00
_cell.angle_beta   90.00
_cell.angle_gamma   90.00
#
_symmetry.space_group_name_H-M   'P 1'
#
loop_
_entity.id
_entity.type
_entity.pdbx_description
1 polymer ?
#
loop_
_entity_poly.entity_id
_entity_poly.type
_entity_poly.pdbx_seq_one_letter_code
_entity_poly.pdbx_strand_id
1 'polypeptide(L)'
;MSERKLLDLLEKEEIRTLRLNYSQLLDSGQIHKMEEVFTSNARVEVTVGEMKGIEQIKQGLKNAYDEFDTHNRKHFPFVHAVMNHQIVLTDKTTAQGECYLIDFVTSREQSESPLLLVGRYLDRYEKVDGQWRISHSKLDVVWPANSGDQ
;
A
#
# COMPACT_ATOMS: atom_id res chain seq x y z
N MET A 1 -16.89 11.21 -25.33
CA MET A 1 -16.01 10.10 -24.82
C MET A 1 -16.67 8.79 -25.20
N SER A 2 -15.92 7.80 -25.70
CA SER A 2 -16.49 6.48 -25.96
C SER A 2 -16.86 5.78 -24.66
N GLU A 3 -17.88 4.90 -24.73
CA GLU A 3 -18.30 4.09 -23.59
C GLU A 3 -17.14 3.29 -22.99
N ARG A 4 -16.30 2.70 -23.86
CA ARG A 4 -15.12 1.94 -23.42
C ARG A 4 -14.13 2.79 -22.62
N LYS A 5 -13.84 4.01 -23.08
CA LYS A 5 -12.95 4.93 -22.36
C LYS A 5 -13.51 5.30 -20.98
N LEU A 6 -14.83 5.46 -20.89
CA LEU A 6 -15.48 5.74 -19.62
C LEU A 6 -15.38 4.56 -18.66
N LEU A 7 -15.63 3.34 -19.15
CA LEU A 7 -15.48 2.12 -18.34
C LEU A 7 -14.03 1.94 -17.85
N ASP A 8 -13.04 2.11 -18.73
CA ASP A 8 -11.63 2.03 -18.35
C ASP A 8 -11.27 3.08 -17.30
N LEU A 9 -11.83 4.28 -17.40
CA LEU A 9 -11.62 5.33 -16.40
C LEU A 9 -12.19 4.95 -15.05
N LEU A 10 -13.40 4.38 -15.01
CA LEU A 10 -14.03 3.91 -13.77
C LEU A 10 -13.22 2.77 -13.13
N GLU A 11 -12.75 1.80 -13.92
CA GLU A 11 -11.91 0.71 -13.42
C GLU A 11 -10.62 1.24 -12.80
N LYS A 12 -9.97 2.19 -13.44
CA LYS A 12 -8.75 2.82 -12.88
C LYS A 12 -9.05 3.61 -11.61
N GLU A 13 -10.19 4.27 -11.52
CA GLU A 13 -10.59 5.00 -10.31
C GLU A 13 -10.85 4.04 -9.13
N GLU A 14 -11.45 2.88 -9.39
CA GLU A 14 -11.61 1.84 -8.37
C GLU A 14 -10.26 1.33 -7.85
N ILE A 15 -9.29 1.10 -8.75
CA ILE A 15 -7.93 0.69 -8.37
C ILE A 15 -7.23 1.79 -7.57
N ARG A 16 -7.38 3.04 -7.96
CA ARG A 16 -6.82 4.19 -7.22
C ARG A 16 -7.40 4.28 -5.81
N THR A 17 -8.71 4.13 -5.68
CA THR A 17 -9.41 4.08 -4.40
C THR A 17 -8.93 2.90 -3.54
N LEU A 18 -8.72 1.75 -4.15
CA LEU A 18 -8.18 0.56 -3.48
C LEU A 18 -6.81 0.86 -2.83
N ARG A 19 -5.91 1.52 -3.55
CA ARG A 19 -4.58 1.87 -3.02
C ARG A 19 -4.67 2.88 -1.87
N LEU A 20 -5.56 3.85 -1.97
CA LEU A 20 -5.84 4.81 -0.89
C LEU A 20 -6.42 4.11 0.34
N ASN A 21 -7.31 3.15 0.16
CA ASN A 21 -7.89 2.39 1.27
C ASN A 21 -6.84 1.59 2.04
N TYR A 22 -5.82 1.06 1.37
CA TYR A 22 -4.69 0.42 2.05
C TYR A 22 -4.07 1.36 3.10
N SER A 23 -3.70 2.56 2.70
CA SER A 23 -3.11 3.55 3.60
C SER A 23 -4.07 3.90 4.75
N GLN A 24 -5.33 4.15 4.45
CA GLN A 24 -6.33 4.49 5.46
C GLN A 24 -6.53 3.37 6.51
N LEU A 25 -6.64 2.14 6.06
CA LEU A 25 -6.84 1.01 6.96
C LEU A 25 -5.60 0.73 7.81
N LEU A 26 -4.41 0.79 7.22
CA LEU A 26 -3.15 0.58 7.94
C LEU A 26 -2.92 1.68 8.97
N ASP A 27 -2.97 2.93 8.54
CA ASP A 27 -2.64 4.09 9.38
C ASP A 27 -3.63 4.27 10.53
N SER A 28 -4.90 3.93 10.32
CA SER A 28 -5.93 3.98 11.34
C SER A 28 -6.00 2.74 12.25
N GLY A 29 -5.17 1.72 11.97
CA GLY A 29 -5.14 0.49 12.77
C GLY A 29 -6.25 -0.52 12.46
N GLN A 30 -6.97 -0.35 11.34
CA GLN A 30 -8.02 -1.26 10.90
C GLN A 30 -7.47 -2.43 10.06
N ILE A 31 -6.39 -3.03 10.51
CA ILE A 31 -5.65 -4.07 9.77
C ILE A 31 -6.48 -5.34 9.55
N HIS A 32 -7.45 -5.59 10.43
CA HIS A 32 -8.38 -6.71 10.31
C HIS A 32 -9.24 -6.66 9.03
N LYS A 33 -9.30 -5.49 8.35
CA LYS A 33 -10.05 -5.31 7.11
C LYS A 33 -9.21 -5.47 5.84
N MET A 34 -7.98 -5.93 5.94
CA MET A 34 -7.06 -6.01 4.78
C MET A 34 -7.50 -7.03 3.72
N GLU A 35 -8.43 -7.94 4.00
CA GLU A 35 -9.09 -8.75 2.98
C GLU A 35 -9.92 -7.93 1.99
N GLU A 36 -10.29 -6.70 2.34
CA GLU A 36 -10.93 -5.77 1.40
C GLU A 36 -9.94 -5.17 0.39
N VAL A 37 -8.64 -5.28 0.68
CA VAL A 37 -7.56 -4.70 -0.13
C VAL A 37 -6.80 -5.76 -0.93
N PHE A 38 -6.50 -6.89 -0.30
CA PHE A 38 -5.65 -7.93 -0.88
C PHE A 38 -6.43 -9.17 -1.28
N THR A 39 -5.93 -9.87 -2.31
CA THR A 39 -6.37 -11.23 -2.59
C THR A 39 -5.95 -12.16 -1.44
N SER A 40 -6.65 -13.29 -1.28
CA SER A 40 -6.34 -14.24 -0.21
C SER A 40 -4.92 -14.80 -0.26
N ASN A 41 -4.34 -14.91 -1.46
CA ASN A 41 -2.99 -15.41 -1.73
C ASN A 41 -2.00 -14.30 -2.12
N ALA A 42 -2.31 -13.06 -1.82
CA ALA A 42 -1.47 -11.92 -2.18
C ALA A 42 -0.06 -12.05 -1.62
N ARG A 43 0.87 -11.41 -2.32
CA ARG A 43 2.27 -11.37 -1.95
C ARG A 43 2.69 -9.91 -1.77
N VAL A 44 3.29 -9.61 -0.63
CA VAL A 44 3.74 -8.26 -0.29
C VAL A 44 5.21 -8.30 0.08
N GLU A 45 6.02 -7.51 -0.61
CA GLU A 45 7.44 -7.35 -0.38
C GLU A 45 7.72 -5.92 0.07
N VAL A 46 7.97 -5.74 1.35
CA VAL A 46 8.24 -4.44 1.98
C VAL A 46 9.54 -4.49 2.77
N THR A 47 9.92 -3.39 3.42
CA THR A 47 11.20 -3.27 4.15
C THR A 47 11.38 -4.32 5.26
N VAL A 48 10.28 -4.77 5.87
CA VAL A 48 10.31 -5.79 6.92
C VAL A 48 10.38 -7.24 6.38
N GLY A 49 10.40 -7.41 5.07
CA GLY A 49 10.49 -8.71 4.40
C GLY A 49 9.27 -9.05 3.57
N GLU A 50 9.16 -10.30 3.19
CA GLU A 50 8.09 -10.81 2.35
C GLU A 50 6.98 -11.42 3.19
N MET A 51 5.73 -11.09 2.86
CA MET A 51 4.52 -11.66 3.45
C MET A 51 3.72 -12.36 2.36
N LYS A 52 3.36 -13.61 2.59
CA LYS A 52 2.60 -14.45 1.64
C LYS A 52 1.24 -14.81 2.24
N GLY A 53 0.18 -14.43 1.55
CA GLY A 53 -1.19 -14.68 1.96
C GLY A 53 -1.71 -13.68 2.99
N ILE A 54 -3.04 -13.56 3.03
CA ILE A 54 -3.71 -12.52 3.82
C ILE A 54 -3.40 -12.59 5.31
N GLU A 55 -3.24 -13.76 5.88
CA GLU A 55 -2.98 -13.91 7.32
C GLU A 55 -1.58 -13.41 7.68
N GLN A 56 -0.56 -13.73 6.87
CA GLN A 56 0.79 -13.18 7.07
C GLN A 56 0.83 -11.67 6.86
N ILE A 57 0.08 -11.16 5.88
CA ILE A 57 -0.01 -9.71 5.62
C ILE A 57 -0.60 -9.00 6.84
N LYS A 58 -1.74 -9.46 7.34
CA LYS A 58 -2.37 -8.89 8.55
C LYS A 58 -1.42 -8.91 9.75
N GLN A 59 -0.78 -10.05 9.99
CA GLN A 59 0.14 -10.19 11.12
C GLN A 59 1.35 -9.26 10.99
N GLY A 60 1.97 -9.21 9.81
CA GLY A 60 3.13 -8.35 9.56
C GLY A 60 2.80 -6.87 9.68
N LEU A 61 1.66 -6.44 9.14
CA LEU A 61 1.20 -5.05 9.24
C LEU A 61 0.84 -4.68 10.67
N LYS A 62 0.21 -5.59 11.43
CA LYS A 62 -0.08 -5.36 12.84
C LYS A 62 1.20 -5.22 13.66
N ASN A 63 2.18 -6.07 13.42
CA ASN A 63 3.48 -5.98 14.09
C ASN A 63 4.16 -4.63 13.81
N ALA A 64 4.13 -4.17 12.55
CA ALA A 64 4.68 -2.87 12.19
C ALA A 64 3.92 -1.72 12.88
N TYR A 65 2.59 -1.78 12.90
CA TYR A 65 1.78 -0.79 13.60
C TYR A 65 2.15 -0.70 15.08
N ASP A 66 2.21 -1.83 15.77
CA ASP A 66 2.53 -1.89 17.20
C ASP A 66 3.97 -1.40 17.49
N GLU A 67 4.92 -1.72 16.62
CA GLU A 67 6.32 -1.29 16.72
C GLU A 67 6.46 0.23 16.61
N PHE A 68 5.76 0.85 15.66
CA PHE A 68 5.81 2.30 15.45
C PHE A 68 4.96 3.09 16.45
N ASP A 69 3.96 2.46 17.06
CA ASP A 69 3.13 3.13 18.08
C ASP A 69 3.81 3.12 19.46
N THR A 70 4.95 3.79 19.54
CA THR A 70 5.83 3.79 20.73
C THR A 70 5.16 4.33 22.01
N HIS A 71 4.13 5.16 21.86
CA HIS A 71 3.38 5.74 22.98
C HIS A 71 2.03 5.06 23.23
N ASN A 72 1.75 3.97 22.52
CA ASN A 72 0.48 3.22 22.61
C ASN A 72 -0.76 4.12 22.48
N ARG A 73 -0.69 5.12 21.58
CA ARG A 73 -1.77 6.07 21.35
C ARG A 73 -2.92 5.45 20.56
N LYS A 74 -2.67 4.40 19.79
CA LYS A 74 -3.62 3.75 18.87
C LYS A 74 -4.23 4.74 17.89
N HIS A 75 -3.42 5.66 17.41
CA HIS A 75 -3.86 6.77 16.57
C HIS A 75 -2.76 7.19 15.60
N PHE A 76 -2.83 6.71 14.37
CA PHE A 76 -1.95 7.08 13.26
C PHE A 76 -0.47 7.18 13.65
N PRO A 77 0.17 6.07 14.09
CA PRO A 77 1.60 6.10 14.48
C PRO A 77 2.52 6.38 13.30
N PHE A 78 2.01 6.21 12.10
CA PHE A 78 2.62 6.56 10.84
C PHE A 78 1.54 7.02 9.86
N VAL A 79 1.97 7.66 8.77
CA VAL A 79 1.09 8.11 7.69
C VAL A 79 1.74 7.74 6.36
N HIS A 80 1.05 6.94 5.56
CA HIS A 80 1.47 6.54 4.22
C HIS A 80 0.79 7.44 3.19
N ALA A 81 1.50 8.47 2.74
CA ALA A 81 1.00 9.36 1.68
C ALA A 81 1.39 8.79 0.31
N VAL A 82 0.41 8.52 -0.53
CA VAL A 82 0.62 8.01 -1.89
C VAL A 82 0.24 9.04 -2.93
N MET A 83 0.99 9.07 -4.04
CA MET A 83 0.78 10.04 -5.12
C MET A 83 1.33 9.50 -6.45
N ASN A 84 1.02 10.21 -7.53
CA ASN A 84 1.53 9.85 -8.87
C ASN A 84 1.17 8.42 -9.28
N HIS A 85 -0.09 8.03 -9.04
CA HIS A 85 -0.56 6.68 -9.31
C HIS A 85 -0.84 6.50 -10.80
N GLN A 86 -0.01 5.70 -11.45
CA GLN A 86 -0.16 5.31 -12.84
C GLN A 86 -0.68 3.88 -12.90
N ILE A 87 -1.74 3.65 -13.68
CA ILE A 87 -2.45 2.38 -13.76
C ILE A 87 -2.61 1.97 -15.21
N VAL A 88 -2.27 0.72 -15.52
CA VAL A 88 -2.46 0.11 -16.84
C VAL A 88 -3.37 -1.10 -16.68
N LEU A 89 -4.52 -1.07 -17.34
CA LEU A 89 -5.39 -2.23 -17.44
C LEU A 89 -4.77 -3.20 -18.44
N THR A 90 -4.40 -4.40 -17.97
CA THR A 90 -3.76 -5.41 -18.80
C THR A 90 -4.76 -6.39 -19.41
N ASP A 91 -5.92 -6.53 -18.74
CA ASP A 91 -7.05 -7.33 -19.20
C ASP A 91 -8.33 -6.82 -18.49
N LYS A 92 -9.46 -7.44 -18.72
CA LYS A 92 -10.75 -7.13 -18.06
C LYS A 92 -10.70 -7.34 -16.53
N THR A 93 -9.85 -8.24 -16.08
CA THR A 93 -9.76 -8.64 -14.67
C THR A 93 -8.36 -8.49 -14.07
N THR A 94 -7.42 -7.93 -14.83
CA THR A 94 -6.04 -7.74 -14.36
C THR A 94 -5.54 -6.34 -14.72
N ALA A 95 -4.71 -5.80 -13.84
CA ALA A 95 -4.06 -4.50 -14.04
C ALA A 95 -2.71 -4.49 -13.32
N GLN A 96 -1.90 -3.52 -13.66
CA GLN A 96 -0.68 -3.21 -12.95
C GLN A 96 -0.57 -1.70 -12.76
N GLY A 97 0.17 -1.28 -11.75
CA GLY A 97 0.39 0.13 -11.50
C GLY A 97 1.55 0.39 -10.59
N GLU A 98 1.89 1.66 -10.50
CA GLU A 98 2.90 2.14 -9.58
C GLU A 98 2.50 3.50 -9.02
N CYS A 99 2.92 3.77 -7.79
CA CYS A 99 2.72 5.08 -7.18
C CYS A 99 3.88 5.42 -6.26
N TYR A 100 4.04 6.70 -5.94
CA TYR A 100 5.01 7.14 -4.94
C TYR A 100 4.44 6.95 -3.55
N LEU A 101 5.34 6.67 -2.60
CA LEU A 101 5.06 6.63 -1.18
C LEU A 101 5.97 7.62 -0.46
N ILE A 102 5.39 8.45 0.40
CA ILE A 102 6.12 9.15 1.45
C ILE A 102 5.60 8.62 2.78
N ASP A 103 6.48 8.02 3.57
CA ASP A 103 6.16 7.40 4.84
C ASP A 103 6.64 8.29 5.98
N PHE A 104 5.70 8.75 6.80
CA PHE A 104 5.94 9.60 7.95
C PHE A 104 5.73 8.82 9.24
N VAL A 105 6.63 8.99 10.20
CA VAL A 105 6.49 8.44 11.56
C VAL A 105 6.03 9.54 12.50
N THR A 106 4.78 9.50 12.90
CA THR A 106 4.15 10.54 13.73
C THR A 106 4.40 10.36 15.21
N SER A 107 4.91 9.20 15.63
CA SER A 107 5.26 8.91 17.02
C SER A 107 6.62 9.49 17.44
N ARG A 108 7.36 10.08 16.49
CA ARG A 108 8.62 10.77 16.80
C ARG A 108 8.37 12.10 17.50
N GLU A 109 9.39 12.55 18.24
CA GLU A 109 9.36 13.86 18.90
C GLU A 109 9.31 14.99 17.85
N GLN A 110 8.71 16.12 18.23
CA GLN A 110 8.56 17.27 17.32
C GLN A 110 9.92 17.80 16.79
N SER A 111 11.00 17.62 17.56
CA SER A 111 12.35 18.01 17.17
C SER A 111 13.01 17.07 16.15
N GLU A 112 12.44 15.89 15.92
CA GLU A 112 12.95 14.89 14.97
C GLU A 112 12.25 15.04 13.62
N SER A 113 12.94 14.64 12.54
CA SER A 113 12.28 14.53 11.24
C SER A 113 11.26 13.41 11.26
N PRO A 114 10.02 13.64 10.86
CA PRO A 114 9.03 12.59 10.76
C PRO A 114 9.23 11.69 9.54
N LEU A 115 10.02 12.10 8.55
CA LEU A 115 10.21 11.35 7.31
C LEU A 115 11.00 10.06 7.59
N LEU A 116 10.38 8.92 7.28
CA LEU A 116 11.02 7.60 7.37
C LEU A 116 11.67 7.21 6.05
N LEU A 117 10.89 7.23 4.97
CA LEU A 117 11.37 6.87 3.64
C LEU A 117 10.54 7.52 2.53
N VAL A 118 11.14 7.55 1.35
CA VAL A 118 10.46 7.81 0.08
C VAL A 118 10.61 6.55 -0.77
N GLY A 119 9.52 6.05 -1.28
CA GLY A 119 9.50 4.81 -2.05
C GLY A 119 8.55 4.84 -3.23
N ARG A 120 8.48 3.71 -3.92
CA ARG A 120 7.52 3.44 -4.96
C ARG A 120 6.88 2.08 -4.68
N TYR A 121 5.56 2.01 -4.75
CA TYR A 121 4.86 0.73 -4.82
C TYR A 121 4.78 0.28 -6.27
N LEU A 122 5.14 -0.95 -6.52
CA LEU A 122 4.97 -1.65 -7.79
C LEU A 122 3.93 -2.73 -7.57
N ASP A 123 2.75 -2.55 -8.16
CA ASP A 123 1.57 -3.35 -7.83
C ASP A 123 1.04 -4.13 -9.02
N ARG A 124 0.47 -5.29 -8.72
CA ARG A 124 -0.44 -6.02 -9.59
C ARG A 124 -1.80 -6.14 -8.93
N TYR A 125 -2.83 -5.99 -9.74
CA TYR A 125 -4.22 -6.02 -9.29
C TYR A 125 -5.00 -7.11 -10.03
N GLU A 126 -5.92 -7.72 -9.31
CA GLU A 126 -6.86 -8.69 -9.86
C GLU A 126 -8.28 -8.34 -9.44
N LYS A 127 -9.23 -8.55 -10.36
CA LYS A 127 -10.65 -8.40 -10.08
C LYS A 127 -11.21 -9.74 -9.63
N VAL A 128 -11.65 -9.84 -8.38
CA VAL A 128 -12.18 -11.05 -7.76
C VAL A 128 -13.62 -10.76 -7.34
N ASP A 129 -14.57 -11.55 -7.84
CA ASP A 129 -16.01 -11.37 -7.57
C ASP A 129 -16.48 -9.93 -7.83
N GLY A 130 -16.00 -9.33 -8.93
CA GLY A 130 -16.36 -7.98 -9.34
C GLY A 130 -15.63 -6.86 -8.56
N GLN A 131 -14.69 -7.19 -7.69
CA GLN A 131 -13.98 -6.23 -6.84
C GLN A 131 -12.47 -6.28 -7.12
N TRP A 132 -11.86 -5.12 -7.34
CA TRP A 132 -10.40 -5.05 -7.47
C TRP A 132 -9.72 -5.31 -6.13
N ARG A 133 -8.61 -6.06 -6.21
CA ARG A 133 -7.74 -6.39 -5.07
C ARG A 133 -6.28 -6.33 -5.52
N ILE A 134 -5.38 -6.03 -4.57
CA ILE A 134 -3.94 -6.15 -4.80
C ILE A 134 -3.56 -7.62 -4.68
N SER A 135 -2.98 -8.18 -5.75
CA SER A 135 -2.44 -9.55 -5.75
C SER A 135 -0.95 -9.59 -5.47
N HIS A 136 -0.23 -8.54 -5.81
CA HIS A 136 1.19 -8.39 -5.52
C HIS A 136 1.52 -6.93 -5.32
N SER A 137 2.29 -6.63 -4.27
CA SER A 137 2.82 -5.29 -4.02
C SER A 137 4.28 -5.40 -3.60
N LYS A 138 5.14 -4.64 -4.26
CA LYS A 138 6.55 -4.52 -3.90
C LYS A 138 6.89 -3.07 -3.62
N LEU A 139 7.53 -2.83 -2.49
CA LEU A 139 8.05 -1.51 -2.14
C LEU A 139 9.51 -1.40 -2.61
N ASP A 140 9.75 -0.47 -3.52
CA ASP A 140 11.08 -0.05 -3.96
C ASP A 140 11.44 1.23 -3.20
N VAL A 141 12.46 1.16 -2.33
CA VAL A 141 12.87 2.31 -1.50
C VAL A 141 13.83 3.19 -2.30
N VAL A 142 13.41 4.43 -2.55
CA VAL A 142 14.20 5.43 -3.27
C VAL A 142 15.11 6.20 -2.32
N TRP A 143 14.63 6.49 -1.11
CA TRP A 143 15.41 7.16 -0.07
C TRP A 143 14.99 6.62 1.31
N PRO A 144 15.93 6.39 2.26
CA PRO A 144 17.38 6.52 2.07
C PRO A 144 17.94 5.47 1.12
N ALA A 145 18.99 5.83 0.39
CA ALA A 145 19.67 4.89 -0.50
C ALA A 145 20.32 3.76 0.31
N ASN A 146 20.18 2.53 -0.20
CA ASN A 146 20.88 1.39 0.39
C ASN A 146 22.39 1.53 0.18
N SER A 147 23.18 1.19 1.21
CA SER A 147 24.65 1.32 1.19
C SER A 147 25.37 0.46 0.12
N GLY A 148 24.62 -0.29 -0.70
CA GLY A 148 25.14 -1.06 -1.84
C GLY A 148 24.92 -0.43 -3.21
N ASP A 149 24.23 0.71 -3.28
CA ASP A 149 23.89 1.40 -4.54
C ASP A 149 24.80 2.62 -4.85
N GLN A 150 25.97 2.72 -4.18
CA GLN A 150 26.97 3.77 -4.41
C GLN A 150 28.12 3.26 -5.27
#